data_fd66ba164db65bad5550639eeb6c03b7
#
_entry.id   fd66ba164db65bad5550639eeb6c03b7
#
_cell.length_a   1.000
_cell.length_b   1.000
_cell.length_c   1.000
_cell.angle_alpha   90.00
_cell.angle_beta   90.00
_cell.angle_gamma   90.00
#
_symmetry.space_group_name_H-M   'P 1'
#
loop_
_entity.id
_entity.type
_entity.pdbx_description
1 polymer ?
#
loop_
_entity_poly.entity_id
_entity_poly.type
_entity_poly.pdbx_seq_one_letter_code
_entity_poly.pdbx_strand_id
1 'polypeptide(L)'
;MIFLSLFLVILLNALLSDAVPLVPEKRAIDTMLLQTFRLMSQYASAAYCTNNFNSPGTQIQCGSGNCPLVEAADSATVLEYSKTETLTDVTGFVAIDHTNNVIMVSFRGSQSIDNWLTNLDFGLTATDICSGCTAHSGFYQSWLDARDTVTPAVQAAVKKYPAYKVSVTGHSLGGAIAPFAAAQLRNKGLAVALYTFGSPRVGGSALSSYISNQKGGNYRVTHWNDPVPRVPLLVMGYVHTSPEYYINKKNKAAITESDFQVIEGSVNLFKGNAAWLLTDIEAHRWYFTQMYTCADSKQKREVEALEGLDIVARF
;
A
#
# COMPACT_ATOMS: atom_id res chain seq x y z
N MET A 1 31.67 -56.92 -22.96
CA MET A 1 31.65 -55.45 -22.99
C MET A 1 30.29 -54.86 -23.38
N ILE A 2 29.39 -55.54 -24.03
CA ILE A 2 28.08 -55.00 -24.49
C ILE A 2 27.03 -54.93 -23.37
N PHE A 3 27.08 -55.82 -22.38
CA PHE A 3 26.13 -55.87 -21.26
C PHE A 3 26.34 -54.73 -20.23
N LEU A 4 27.54 -54.21 -20.08
CA LEU A 4 27.84 -53.14 -19.12
C LEU A 4 27.35 -51.78 -19.63
N SER A 5 27.31 -51.55 -20.93
CA SER A 5 26.83 -50.30 -21.54
C SER A 5 25.31 -50.17 -21.48
N LEU A 6 24.56 -51.28 -21.53
CA LEU A 6 23.09 -51.24 -21.44
C LEU A 6 22.60 -50.90 -20.04
N PHE A 7 23.29 -51.37 -18.99
CA PHE A 7 22.96 -51.08 -17.60
C PHE A 7 23.21 -49.61 -17.23
N LEU A 8 24.26 -49.00 -17.79
CA LEU A 8 24.59 -47.59 -17.55
C LEU A 8 23.58 -46.65 -18.19
N VAL A 9 23.06 -46.97 -19.37
CA VAL A 9 22.02 -46.15 -20.07
C VAL A 9 20.68 -46.26 -19.36
N ILE A 10 20.33 -47.41 -18.79
CA ILE A 10 19.07 -47.55 -18.03
C ILE A 10 19.14 -46.79 -16.69
N LEU A 11 20.29 -46.79 -15.99
CA LEU A 11 20.47 -46.03 -14.77
C LEU A 11 20.45 -44.49 -15.04
N LEU A 12 20.99 -44.04 -16.16
CA LEU A 12 21.00 -42.63 -16.50
C LEU A 12 19.61 -42.10 -16.84
N ASN A 13 18.75 -42.93 -17.47
CA ASN A 13 17.37 -42.56 -17.75
C ASN A 13 16.46 -42.61 -16.52
N ALA A 14 16.76 -43.41 -15.50
CA ALA A 14 16.02 -43.44 -14.23
C ALA A 14 16.32 -42.19 -13.36
N LEU A 15 17.47 -41.51 -13.53
CA LEU A 15 17.84 -40.32 -12.79
C LEU A 15 17.33 -39.01 -13.46
N LEU A 16 16.75 -39.09 -14.67
CA LEU A 16 16.23 -37.93 -15.40
C LEU A 16 14.71 -37.78 -15.32
N SER A 17 14.01 -38.70 -14.66
CA SER A 17 12.54 -38.76 -14.69
C SER A 17 11.83 -38.02 -13.55
N ASP A 18 12.54 -37.43 -12.57
CA ASP A 18 11.91 -36.75 -11.42
C ASP A 18 12.28 -35.28 -11.26
N ALA A 19 12.78 -34.64 -12.30
CA ALA A 19 12.76 -33.18 -12.32
C ALA A 19 11.35 -32.68 -12.66
N VAL A 20 10.40 -32.88 -11.74
CA VAL A 20 9.15 -32.13 -11.77
C VAL A 20 9.55 -30.64 -11.73
N PRO A 21 9.22 -29.85 -12.76
CA PRO A 21 9.44 -28.41 -12.66
C PRO A 21 8.72 -27.96 -11.40
N LEU A 22 9.44 -27.35 -10.46
CA LEU A 22 8.84 -26.61 -9.36
C LEU A 22 8.07 -25.46 -10.00
N VAL A 23 6.85 -25.73 -10.46
CA VAL A 23 5.86 -24.69 -10.74
C VAL A 23 5.62 -24.08 -9.35
N PRO A 24 5.98 -22.80 -9.12
CA PRO A 24 5.69 -22.17 -7.84
C PRO A 24 4.20 -22.35 -7.59
N GLU A 25 3.84 -23.02 -6.49
CA GLU A 25 2.45 -23.19 -6.11
C GLU A 25 1.82 -21.82 -6.03
N LYS A 26 0.89 -21.52 -6.94
CA LYS A 26 0.16 -20.26 -6.98
C LYS A 26 -0.73 -20.24 -5.74
N ARG A 27 -0.24 -19.70 -4.63
CA ARG A 27 -1.03 -19.55 -3.42
C ARG A 27 -2.09 -18.50 -3.68
N ALA A 28 -3.30 -18.93 -3.96
CA ALA A 28 -4.48 -18.08 -3.98
C ALA A 28 -4.78 -17.58 -2.57
N ILE A 29 -5.41 -16.43 -2.46
CA ILE A 29 -5.99 -15.95 -1.21
C ILE A 29 -7.43 -16.50 -1.07
N ASP A 30 -7.99 -16.44 0.14
CA ASP A 30 -9.40 -16.77 0.33
C ASP A 30 -10.32 -15.58 -0.03
N THR A 31 -11.61 -15.85 -0.15
CA THR A 31 -12.63 -14.86 -0.52
C THR A 31 -12.75 -13.74 0.52
N MET A 32 -12.59 -14.06 1.81
CA MET A 32 -12.68 -13.06 2.89
C MET A 32 -11.52 -12.07 2.79
N LEU A 33 -10.31 -12.53 2.53
CA LEU A 33 -9.15 -11.66 2.35
C LEU A 33 -9.29 -10.79 1.09
N LEU A 34 -9.82 -11.33 -0.01
CA LEU A 34 -10.11 -10.56 -1.22
C LEU A 34 -11.11 -9.41 -0.93
N GLN A 35 -12.20 -9.70 -0.21
CA GLN A 35 -13.17 -8.68 0.19
C GLN A 35 -12.54 -7.63 1.11
N THR A 36 -11.69 -8.07 2.04
CA THR A 36 -10.92 -7.17 2.91
C THR A 36 -10.01 -6.26 2.08
N PHE A 37 -9.28 -6.78 1.11
CA PHE A 37 -8.43 -5.96 0.24
C PHE A 37 -9.24 -4.93 -0.55
N ARG A 38 -10.41 -5.30 -1.06
CA ARG A 38 -11.31 -4.36 -1.75
C ARG A 38 -11.76 -3.23 -0.81
N LEU A 39 -12.17 -3.55 0.41
CA LEU A 39 -12.58 -2.54 1.39
C LEU A 39 -11.39 -1.63 1.77
N MET A 40 -10.23 -2.21 2.10
CA MET A 40 -9.04 -1.44 2.50
C MET A 40 -8.51 -0.56 1.37
N SER A 41 -8.58 -1.02 0.11
CA SER A 41 -8.20 -0.21 -1.05
C SER A 41 -9.14 1.00 -1.23
N GLN A 42 -10.43 0.84 -0.95
CA GLN A 42 -11.39 1.94 -1.03
C GLN A 42 -11.18 2.96 0.09
N TYR A 43 -10.81 2.54 1.30
CA TYR A 43 -10.37 3.47 2.34
C TYR A 43 -9.10 4.24 1.93
N ALA A 44 -8.12 3.57 1.31
CA ALA A 44 -6.92 4.23 0.79
C ALA A 44 -7.26 5.22 -0.35
N SER A 45 -8.25 4.88 -1.18
CA SER A 45 -8.77 5.73 -2.25
C SER A 45 -9.55 6.93 -1.71
N ALA A 46 -10.37 6.75 -0.67
CA ALA A 46 -11.13 7.81 -0.01
C ALA A 46 -10.25 8.92 0.58
N ALA A 47 -9.01 8.59 0.94
CA ALA A 47 -8.06 9.58 1.44
C ALA A 47 -7.61 10.63 0.39
N TYR A 48 -7.88 10.41 -0.89
CA TYR A 48 -7.65 11.42 -1.94
C TYR A 48 -8.81 12.39 -2.09
N CYS A 49 -10.00 12.06 -1.57
CA CYS A 49 -11.21 12.82 -1.79
C CYS A 49 -11.32 13.98 -0.79
N THR A 50 -11.44 15.20 -1.32
CA THR A 50 -11.51 16.43 -0.51
C THR A 50 -12.74 16.52 0.39
N ASN A 51 -13.79 15.73 0.11
CA ASN A 51 -14.95 15.57 0.99
C ASN A 51 -14.60 15.05 2.39
N ASN A 52 -13.44 14.37 2.52
CA ASN A 52 -12.94 13.78 3.77
C ASN A 52 -11.84 14.66 4.39
N PHE A 53 -11.83 15.98 4.09
CA PHE A 53 -10.91 16.96 4.65
C PHE A 53 -11.68 18.07 5.35
N ASN A 54 -11.28 18.42 6.58
CA ASN A 54 -11.88 19.51 7.38
C ASN A 54 -13.38 19.33 7.71
N SER A 55 -13.84 18.08 7.79
CA SER A 55 -15.22 17.74 8.12
C SER A 55 -15.33 16.57 9.13
N PRO A 56 -14.52 16.56 10.21
CA PRO A 56 -14.52 15.43 11.16
C PRO A 56 -15.92 15.23 11.75
N GLY A 57 -16.30 13.95 11.92
CA GLY A 57 -17.66 13.57 12.36
C GLY A 57 -18.63 13.31 11.22
N THR A 58 -18.23 13.51 9.97
CA THR A 58 -19.09 13.22 8.81
C THR A 58 -18.80 11.84 8.22
N GLN A 59 -19.80 11.29 7.52
CA GLN A 59 -19.65 10.04 6.78
C GLN A 59 -18.62 10.22 5.66
N ILE A 60 -17.79 9.19 5.46
CA ILE A 60 -16.80 9.16 4.38
C ILE A 60 -17.51 9.09 3.03
N GLN A 61 -17.12 9.97 2.12
CA GLN A 61 -17.67 10.06 0.77
C GLN A 61 -16.57 10.18 -0.29
N CYS A 62 -16.82 9.58 -1.45
CA CYS A 62 -15.96 9.69 -2.63
C CYS A 62 -16.80 10.24 -3.79
N GLY A 63 -16.78 11.54 -3.97
CA GLY A 63 -17.57 12.22 -5.02
C GLY A 63 -17.33 11.71 -6.45
N SER A 64 -16.34 10.86 -6.65
CA SER A 64 -16.04 10.18 -7.93
C SER A 64 -16.55 8.73 -7.99
N GLY A 65 -17.26 8.25 -6.97
CA GLY A 65 -17.85 6.90 -6.91
C GLY A 65 -16.84 5.75 -6.83
N ASN A 66 -15.61 6.01 -6.40
CA ASN A 66 -14.53 5.03 -6.34
C ASN A 66 -14.38 4.34 -4.97
N CYS A 67 -15.30 4.60 -4.02
CA CYS A 67 -15.33 3.90 -2.73
C CYS A 67 -16.74 3.44 -2.28
N PRO A 68 -17.51 2.72 -3.12
CA PRO A 68 -18.88 2.35 -2.83
C PRO A 68 -19.06 1.47 -1.58
N LEU A 69 -18.08 0.62 -1.23
CA LEU A 69 -18.14 -0.19 -0.02
C LEU A 69 -17.99 0.66 1.26
N VAL A 70 -17.21 1.73 1.19
CA VAL A 70 -17.02 2.66 2.32
C VAL A 70 -18.23 3.57 2.47
N GLU A 71 -18.78 4.06 1.35
CA GLU A 71 -20.00 4.89 1.36
C GLU A 71 -21.24 4.13 1.83
N ALA A 72 -21.30 2.81 1.56
CA ALA A 72 -22.39 1.95 2.03
C ALA A 72 -22.26 1.54 3.51
N ALA A 73 -21.08 1.71 4.11
CA ALA A 73 -20.84 1.40 5.52
C ALA A 73 -21.25 2.58 6.42
N ASP A 74 -21.64 2.28 7.66
CA ASP A 74 -21.74 3.29 8.72
C ASP A 74 -20.33 3.66 9.18
N SER A 75 -19.67 4.49 8.37
CA SER A 75 -18.27 4.86 8.49
C SER A 75 -18.10 6.39 8.47
N ALA A 76 -17.63 6.93 9.59
CA ALA A 76 -17.41 8.37 9.75
C ALA A 76 -16.01 8.68 10.27
N THR A 77 -15.46 9.81 9.85
CA THR A 77 -14.18 10.30 10.36
C THR A 77 -14.33 10.80 11.81
N VAL A 78 -13.32 10.56 12.63
CA VAL A 78 -13.20 11.14 13.98
C VAL A 78 -12.05 12.12 14.06
N LEU A 79 -11.15 12.04 13.11
CA LEU A 79 -10.04 12.95 12.89
C LEU A 79 -9.77 13.02 11.39
N GLU A 80 -9.62 14.23 10.90
CA GLU A 80 -9.06 14.51 9.57
C GLU A 80 -7.84 15.39 9.75
N TYR A 81 -6.75 15.06 9.08
CA TYR A 81 -5.51 15.81 9.17
C TYR A 81 -5.00 16.16 7.78
N SER A 82 -4.67 17.42 7.63
CA SER A 82 -4.02 17.96 6.45
C SER A 82 -2.97 18.95 6.94
N LYS A 83 -1.72 18.61 6.73
CA LYS A 83 -0.58 19.41 7.17
C LYS A 83 0.02 20.17 5.99
N THR A 84 -0.79 21.01 5.35
CA THR A 84 -0.36 21.85 4.22
C THR A 84 0.74 22.86 4.59
N GLU A 85 0.91 23.13 5.89
CA GLU A 85 1.95 24.01 6.43
C GLU A 85 3.25 23.27 6.77
N THR A 86 3.28 21.92 6.67
CA THR A 86 4.49 21.11 6.87
C THR A 86 5.19 20.84 5.55
N LEU A 87 6.48 20.50 5.62
CA LEU A 87 7.30 20.17 4.44
C LEU A 87 6.78 18.94 3.67
N THR A 88 5.95 18.11 4.30
CA THR A 88 5.54 16.81 3.76
C THR A 88 4.10 16.76 3.23
N ASP A 89 3.27 17.77 3.47
CA ASP A 89 1.83 17.80 3.10
C ASP A 89 1.09 16.48 3.43
N VAL A 90 1.42 15.88 4.58
CA VAL A 90 0.78 14.62 5.00
C VAL A 90 -0.70 14.83 5.27
N THR A 91 -1.52 14.02 4.62
CA THR A 91 -2.98 14.14 4.67
C THR A 91 -3.61 12.77 4.86
N GLY A 92 -4.75 12.71 5.54
CA GLY A 92 -5.51 11.50 5.76
C GLY A 92 -6.55 11.65 6.86
N PHE A 93 -7.04 10.53 7.36
CA PHE A 93 -8.05 10.53 8.41
C PHE A 93 -7.94 9.31 9.34
N VAL A 94 -8.56 9.44 10.51
CA VAL A 94 -8.95 8.33 11.39
C VAL A 94 -10.48 8.23 11.34
N ALA A 95 -11.01 7.04 11.10
CA ALA A 95 -12.45 6.79 11.01
C ALA A 95 -12.89 5.61 11.86
N ILE A 96 -14.17 5.60 12.20
CA ILE A 96 -14.86 4.48 12.83
C ILE A 96 -15.85 3.91 11.81
N ASP A 97 -15.70 2.63 11.52
CA ASP A 97 -16.62 1.86 10.68
C ASP A 97 -17.40 0.90 11.58
N HIS A 98 -18.64 1.25 11.85
CA HIS A 98 -19.55 0.45 12.69
C HIS A 98 -20.08 -0.79 11.98
N THR A 99 -20.16 -0.76 10.65
CA THR A 99 -20.59 -1.92 9.85
C THR A 99 -19.56 -3.05 9.92
N ASN A 100 -18.28 -2.72 9.82
CA ASN A 100 -17.20 -3.70 9.77
C ASN A 100 -16.45 -3.85 11.11
N ASN A 101 -16.82 -3.08 12.14
CA ASN A 101 -16.16 -3.03 13.46
C ASN A 101 -14.65 -2.71 13.33
N VAL A 102 -14.31 -1.65 12.61
CA VAL A 102 -12.93 -1.25 12.33
C VAL A 102 -12.69 0.20 12.75
N ILE A 103 -11.56 0.41 13.41
CA ILE A 103 -10.93 1.72 13.57
C ILE A 103 -9.91 1.85 12.45
N MET A 104 -10.18 2.73 11.52
CA MET A 104 -9.39 2.90 10.29
C MET A 104 -8.48 4.11 10.37
N VAL A 105 -7.20 3.93 10.02
CA VAL A 105 -6.26 5.03 9.73
C VAL A 105 -5.91 4.96 8.26
N SER A 106 -6.17 6.02 7.51
CA SER A 106 -5.86 6.09 6.09
C SER A 106 -4.97 7.29 5.78
N PHE A 107 -3.90 7.04 5.00
CA PHE A 107 -2.97 8.05 4.51
C PHE A 107 -3.15 8.25 3.01
N ARG A 108 -3.25 9.51 2.60
CA ARG A 108 -3.29 9.91 1.19
C ARG A 108 -1.93 9.74 0.53
N GLY A 109 -1.91 9.31 -0.72
CA GLY A 109 -0.75 9.39 -1.59
C GLY A 109 -0.55 10.79 -2.19
N SER A 110 0.46 10.94 -3.04
CA SER A 110 0.74 12.21 -3.73
C SER A 110 -0.38 12.58 -4.69
N GLN A 111 -0.67 13.88 -4.84
CA GLN A 111 -1.65 14.37 -5.81
C GLN A 111 -1.13 14.31 -7.25
N SER A 112 0.19 14.40 -7.45
CA SER A 112 0.85 14.22 -8.74
C SER A 112 1.90 13.13 -8.62
N ILE A 113 1.57 11.92 -9.06
CA ILE A 113 2.45 10.76 -8.97
C ILE A 113 3.71 10.89 -9.84
N ASP A 114 3.58 11.48 -11.03
CA ASP A 114 4.68 11.64 -11.97
C ASP A 114 5.73 12.62 -11.42
N ASN A 115 5.29 13.75 -10.85
CA ASN A 115 6.16 14.71 -10.19
C ASN A 115 6.81 14.11 -8.94
N TRP A 116 6.06 13.31 -8.18
CA TRP A 116 6.59 12.66 -6.98
C TRP A 116 7.70 11.65 -7.34
N LEU A 117 7.50 10.80 -8.36
CA LEU A 117 8.51 9.85 -8.82
C LEU A 117 9.80 10.54 -9.30
N THR A 118 9.67 11.68 -9.98
CA THR A 118 10.79 12.46 -10.49
C THR A 118 11.60 13.13 -9.38
N ASN A 119 10.94 13.56 -8.30
CA ASN A 119 11.54 14.34 -7.22
C ASN A 119 11.79 13.51 -5.94
N LEU A 120 11.70 12.19 -6.01
CA LEU A 120 11.89 11.30 -4.86
C LEU A 120 13.35 11.37 -4.37
N ASP A 121 13.56 11.92 -3.17
CA ASP A 121 14.84 11.83 -2.46
C ASP A 121 15.00 10.43 -1.86
N PHE A 122 16.23 9.93 -1.82
CA PHE A 122 16.55 8.57 -1.37
C PHE A 122 17.36 8.52 -0.07
N GLY A 123 17.36 9.61 0.69
CA GLY A 123 18.07 9.68 1.97
C GLY A 123 17.50 8.72 3.01
N LEU A 124 18.39 7.98 3.72
CA LEU A 124 18.04 7.17 4.88
C LEU A 124 18.31 7.94 6.18
N THR A 125 17.36 7.87 7.12
CA THR A 125 17.50 8.41 8.47
C THR A 125 17.26 7.34 9.52
N ALA A 126 17.86 7.48 10.71
CA ALA A 126 17.56 6.63 11.85
C ALA A 126 16.14 6.87 12.34
N THR A 127 15.50 5.82 12.91
CA THR A 127 14.13 5.91 13.44
C THR A 127 14.07 5.53 14.91
N ASP A 128 13.04 6.01 15.62
CA ASP A 128 12.70 5.58 16.98
C ASP A 128 11.80 4.32 17.00
N ILE A 129 11.51 3.72 15.85
CA ILE A 129 10.63 2.54 15.75
C ILE A 129 11.31 1.32 16.33
N CYS A 130 12.58 1.11 16.02
CA CYS A 130 13.38 0.00 16.52
C CYS A 130 14.89 0.35 16.50
N SER A 131 15.67 -0.32 17.34
CA SER A 131 17.12 -0.10 17.42
C SER A 131 17.80 -0.48 16.09
N GLY A 132 18.64 0.40 15.56
CA GLY A 132 19.34 0.21 14.30
C GLY A 132 18.47 0.30 13.05
N CYS A 133 17.22 0.68 13.18
CA CYS A 133 16.32 0.85 12.07
C CYS A 133 16.55 2.15 11.32
N THR A 134 16.59 2.06 9.99
CA THR A 134 16.67 3.22 9.09
C THR A 134 15.47 3.25 8.15
N ALA A 135 14.94 4.45 7.91
CA ALA A 135 13.81 4.71 7.03
C ALA A 135 14.15 5.77 5.99
N HIS A 136 13.40 5.81 4.90
CA HIS A 136 13.38 6.93 3.97
C HIS A 136 13.04 8.22 4.71
N SER A 137 13.91 9.22 4.63
CA SER A 137 13.82 10.44 5.45
C SER A 137 12.49 11.16 5.26
N GLY A 138 12.06 11.41 4.03
CA GLY A 138 10.82 12.11 3.74
C GLY A 138 9.55 11.32 4.15
N PHE A 139 9.52 10.02 3.94
CA PHE A 139 8.36 9.20 4.36
C PHE A 139 8.24 9.12 5.88
N TYR A 140 9.38 8.98 6.56
CA TYR A 140 9.40 8.96 8.01
C TYR A 140 9.03 10.32 8.60
N GLN A 141 9.50 11.43 8.01
CA GLN A 141 9.10 12.77 8.41
C GLN A 141 7.59 12.99 8.25
N SER A 142 6.99 12.51 7.16
CA SER A 142 5.53 12.56 6.98
C SER A 142 4.78 11.85 8.10
N TRP A 143 5.29 10.72 8.57
CA TRP A 143 4.71 10.06 9.75
C TRP A 143 4.91 10.90 11.02
N LEU A 144 6.10 11.45 11.25
CA LEU A 144 6.37 12.29 12.42
C LEU A 144 5.44 13.50 12.48
N ASP A 145 5.16 14.12 11.34
CA ASP A 145 4.24 15.25 11.23
C ASP A 145 2.79 14.89 11.59
N ALA A 146 2.37 13.65 11.33
CA ALA A 146 1.01 13.16 11.64
C ALA A 146 0.89 12.45 13.01
N ARG A 147 1.99 11.91 13.53
CA ARG A 147 2.03 10.99 14.66
C ARG A 147 1.33 11.49 15.91
N ASP A 148 1.62 12.75 16.28
CA ASP A 148 1.17 13.34 17.53
C ASP A 148 -0.33 13.69 17.49
N THR A 149 -0.94 13.66 16.32
CA THR A 149 -2.38 13.84 16.12
C THR A 149 -3.10 12.51 15.96
N VAL A 150 -2.55 11.62 15.12
CA VAL A 150 -3.15 10.31 14.80
C VAL A 150 -3.11 9.36 15.99
N THR A 151 -1.97 9.28 16.69
CA THR A 151 -1.81 8.31 17.79
C THR A 151 -2.84 8.49 18.93
N PRO A 152 -3.05 9.70 19.47
CA PRO A 152 -4.08 9.92 20.50
C PRO A 152 -5.49 9.63 20.00
N ALA A 153 -5.81 9.98 18.74
CA ALA A 153 -7.12 9.70 18.16
C ALA A 153 -7.41 8.20 18.07
N VAL A 154 -6.45 7.39 17.62
CA VAL A 154 -6.57 5.94 17.60
C VAL A 154 -6.72 5.36 19.01
N GLN A 155 -5.93 5.83 19.98
CA GLN A 155 -6.03 5.37 21.36
C GLN A 155 -7.39 5.70 22.00
N ALA A 156 -7.93 6.89 21.73
CA ALA A 156 -9.26 7.29 22.18
C ALA A 156 -10.35 6.41 21.53
N ALA A 157 -10.23 6.13 20.24
CA ALA A 157 -11.14 5.25 19.53
C ALA A 157 -11.11 3.82 20.07
N VAL A 158 -9.94 3.25 20.31
CA VAL A 158 -9.78 1.90 20.91
C VAL A 158 -10.38 1.85 22.32
N LYS A 159 -10.18 2.90 23.13
CA LYS A 159 -10.80 2.98 24.47
C LYS A 159 -12.33 2.99 24.38
N LYS A 160 -12.89 3.67 23.38
CA LYS A 160 -14.35 3.77 23.17
C LYS A 160 -14.94 2.49 22.55
N TYR A 161 -14.19 1.83 21.68
CA TYR A 161 -14.61 0.65 20.91
C TYR A 161 -13.59 -0.50 21.04
N PRO A 162 -13.44 -1.11 22.26
CA PRO A 162 -12.37 -2.07 22.53
C PRO A 162 -12.47 -3.38 21.74
N ALA A 163 -13.64 -3.70 21.19
CA ALA A 163 -13.87 -4.87 20.34
C ALA A 163 -13.55 -4.64 18.86
N TYR A 164 -13.29 -3.38 18.45
CA TYR A 164 -13.02 -3.08 17.04
C TYR A 164 -11.55 -3.36 16.71
N LYS A 165 -11.34 -3.82 15.46
CA LYS A 165 -10.00 -4.05 14.91
C LYS A 165 -9.39 -2.72 14.48
N VAL A 166 -8.10 -2.53 14.74
CA VAL A 166 -7.38 -1.37 14.20
C VAL A 166 -6.72 -1.76 12.88
N SER A 167 -6.98 -0.98 11.85
CA SER A 167 -6.37 -1.14 10.53
C SER A 167 -5.74 0.16 10.06
N VAL A 168 -4.56 0.05 9.44
CA VAL A 168 -3.86 1.17 8.81
C VAL A 168 -3.73 0.86 7.33
N THR A 169 -4.08 1.82 6.48
CA THR A 169 -4.03 1.67 5.03
C THR A 169 -3.45 2.89 4.33
N GLY A 170 -3.00 2.70 3.10
CA GLY A 170 -2.58 3.77 2.20
C GLY A 170 -2.16 3.25 0.84
N HIS A 171 -2.26 4.13 -0.15
CA HIS A 171 -1.83 3.89 -1.53
C HIS A 171 -0.66 4.80 -1.86
N SER A 172 0.31 4.32 -2.65
CA SER A 172 1.45 5.13 -3.11
C SER A 172 2.27 5.70 -1.93
N LEU A 173 2.48 7.01 -1.86
CA LEU A 173 3.10 7.69 -0.70
C LEU A 173 2.35 7.41 0.61
N GLY A 174 1.01 7.34 0.60
CA GLY A 174 0.25 6.92 1.78
C GLY A 174 0.59 5.49 2.22
N GLY A 175 0.82 4.59 1.25
CA GLY A 175 1.33 3.24 1.48
C GLY A 175 2.78 3.21 2.00
N ALA A 176 3.57 4.28 1.77
CA ALA A 176 4.89 4.43 2.37
C ALA A 176 4.83 4.90 3.83
N ILE A 177 3.85 5.71 4.20
CA ILE A 177 3.68 6.25 5.55
C ILE A 177 3.03 5.22 6.48
N ALA A 178 2.05 4.49 5.99
CA ALA A 178 1.26 3.50 6.74
C ALA A 178 2.10 2.47 7.53
N PRO A 179 3.23 1.93 7.03
CA PRO A 179 4.08 1.00 7.78
C PRO A 179 4.65 1.58 9.07
N PHE A 180 5.04 2.86 9.09
CA PHE A 180 5.56 3.52 10.29
C PHE A 180 4.46 3.71 11.33
N ALA A 181 3.28 4.15 10.90
CA ALA A 181 2.12 4.28 11.77
C ALA A 181 1.74 2.95 12.41
N ALA A 182 1.62 1.88 11.61
CA ALA A 182 1.30 0.55 12.10
C ALA A 182 2.36 0.05 13.10
N ALA A 183 3.65 0.23 12.78
CA ALA A 183 4.74 -0.22 13.63
C ALA A 183 4.74 0.49 14.99
N GLN A 184 4.57 1.81 15.03
CA GLN A 184 4.54 2.56 16.29
C GLN A 184 3.27 2.34 17.11
N LEU A 185 2.12 2.17 16.47
CA LEU A 185 0.89 1.78 17.17
C LEU A 185 1.02 0.38 17.80
N ARG A 186 1.68 -0.57 17.09
CA ARG A 186 2.00 -1.90 17.63
C ARG A 186 2.98 -1.81 18.80
N ASN A 187 3.99 -0.93 18.74
CA ASN A 187 4.92 -0.66 19.86
C ASN A 187 4.20 -0.11 21.09
N LYS A 188 3.02 0.50 20.92
CA LYS A 188 2.15 0.94 22.03
C LYS A 188 1.18 -0.17 22.51
N GLY A 189 1.37 -1.41 22.06
CA GLY A 189 0.58 -2.57 22.47
C GLY A 189 -0.73 -2.79 21.71
N LEU A 190 -1.00 -2.05 20.64
CA LEU A 190 -2.20 -2.22 19.85
C LEU A 190 -2.03 -3.34 18.81
N ALA A 191 -3.07 -4.16 18.63
CA ALA A 191 -3.14 -5.11 17.50
C ALA A 191 -3.57 -4.36 16.25
N VAL A 192 -2.64 -4.16 15.30
CA VAL A 192 -2.87 -3.36 14.09
C VAL A 192 -2.64 -4.19 12.84
N ALA A 193 -3.61 -4.26 11.93
CA ALA A 193 -3.45 -4.80 10.60
C ALA A 193 -2.98 -3.71 9.63
N LEU A 194 -1.96 -4.00 8.83
CA LEU A 194 -1.37 -3.07 7.86
C LEU A 194 -1.71 -3.50 6.43
N TYR A 195 -2.36 -2.62 5.67
CA TYR A 195 -2.67 -2.82 4.27
C TYR A 195 -2.06 -1.71 3.43
N THR A 196 -1.20 -2.05 2.47
CA THR A 196 -0.62 -1.05 1.56
C THR A 196 -0.84 -1.45 0.11
N PHE A 197 -1.12 -0.47 -0.73
CA PHE A 197 -1.37 -0.64 -2.16
C PHE A 197 -0.35 0.18 -2.95
N GLY A 198 0.45 -0.47 -3.79
CA GLY A 198 1.47 0.23 -4.55
C GLY A 198 2.52 0.97 -3.70
N SER A 199 2.80 0.47 -2.49
CA SER A 199 3.79 1.09 -1.61
C SER A 199 5.20 0.94 -2.16
N PRO A 200 6.02 2.02 -2.16
CA PRO A 200 7.45 1.92 -2.41
C PRO A 200 8.15 1.20 -1.25
N ARG A 201 9.46 0.95 -1.39
CA ARG A 201 10.30 0.51 -0.26
C ARG A 201 10.48 1.66 0.72
N VAL A 202 10.34 1.39 2.01
CA VAL A 202 10.26 2.45 3.03
C VAL A 202 11.50 2.56 3.91
N GLY A 203 12.41 1.58 3.85
CA GLY A 203 13.63 1.63 4.66
C GLY A 203 14.53 0.42 4.51
N GLY A 204 15.51 0.33 5.40
CA GLY A 204 16.52 -0.72 5.41
C GLY A 204 16.02 -2.06 5.96
N SER A 205 16.88 -3.07 5.90
CA SER A 205 16.56 -4.45 6.26
C SER A 205 16.11 -4.63 7.72
N ALA A 206 16.71 -3.89 8.66
CA ALA A 206 16.35 -3.95 10.08
C ALA A 206 14.89 -3.50 10.28
N LEU A 207 14.49 -2.36 9.69
CA LEU A 207 13.12 -1.85 9.76
C LEU A 207 12.13 -2.78 9.09
N SER A 208 12.45 -3.24 7.89
CA SER A 208 11.62 -4.17 7.12
C SER A 208 11.36 -5.46 7.90
N SER A 209 12.41 -6.08 8.44
CA SER A 209 12.30 -7.29 9.26
C SER A 209 11.50 -7.03 10.54
N TYR A 210 11.73 -5.90 11.20
CA TYR A 210 11.00 -5.52 12.41
C TYR A 210 9.48 -5.45 12.15
N ILE A 211 9.06 -4.68 11.12
CA ILE A 211 7.64 -4.54 10.77
C ILE A 211 7.05 -5.88 10.33
N SER A 212 7.79 -6.66 9.52
CA SER A 212 7.30 -7.95 9.02
C SER A 212 7.04 -8.98 10.12
N ASN A 213 7.81 -8.91 11.22
CA ASN A 213 7.71 -9.84 12.35
C ASN A 213 6.75 -9.37 13.46
N GLN A 214 6.27 -8.12 13.42
CA GLN A 214 5.28 -7.64 14.37
C GLN A 214 3.94 -8.35 14.19
N LYS A 215 3.24 -8.61 15.31
CA LYS A 215 1.89 -9.18 15.30
C LYS A 215 0.87 -8.18 14.72
N GLY A 216 -0.18 -8.69 14.05
CA GLY A 216 -1.29 -7.88 13.53
C GLY A 216 -1.52 -8.04 12.04
N GLY A 217 -0.56 -8.62 11.32
CA GLY A 217 -0.66 -8.88 9.87
C GLY A 217 -0.14 -7.74 9.01
N ASN A 218 0.60 -8.10 7.96
CA ASN A 218 1.11 -7.18 6.96
C ASN A 218 0.63 -7.64 5.59
N TYR A 219 -0.05 -6.77 4.87
CA TYR A 219 -0.66 -7.06 3.58
C TYR A 219 -0.18 -6.02 2.58
N ARG A 220 1.01 -6.26 2.00
CA ARG A 220 1.58 -5.41 0.97
C ARG A 220 1.09 -5.86 -0.40
N VAL A 221 0.06 -5.19 -0.91
CA VAL A 221 -0.54 -5.49 -2.20
C VAL A 221 0.20 -4.74 -3.30
N THR A 222 0.64 -5.47 -4.33
CA THR A 222 1.24 -4.93 -5.56
C THR A 222 0.43 -5.39 -6.76
N HIS A 223 0.46 -4.61 -7.83
CA HIS A 223 -0.37 -4.88 -8.99
C HIS A 223 0.47 -4.85 -10.27
N TRP A 224 0.30 -5.88 -11.10
CA TRP A 224 0.84 -5.99 -12.45
C TRP A 224 2.27 -5.44 -12.55
N ASN A 225 2.54 -4.53 -13.48
CA ASN A 225 3.84 -3.90 -13.72
C ASN A 225 3.96 -2.47 -13.14
N ASP A 226 3.30 -2.20 -12.02
CA ASP A 226 3.39 -0.94 -11.26
C ASP A 226 4.85 -0.57 -10.97
N PRO A 227 5.34 0.64 -11.38
CA PRO A 227 6.71 1.07 -11.14
C PRO A 227 7.01 1.41 -9.67
N VAL A 228 6.02 1.87 -8.89
CA VAL A 228 6.23 2.46 -7.56
C VAL A 228 6.79 1.46 -6.53
N PRO A 229 6.35 0.20 -6.44
CA PRO A 229 6.97 -0.77 -5.54
C PRO A 229 8.44 -1.07 -5.85
N ARG A 230 8.95 -0.61 -6.98
CA ARG A 230 10.33 -0.87 -7.43
C ARG A 230 11.33 0.18 -6.95
N VAL A 231 10.85 1.28 -6.39
CA VAL A 231 11.67 2.38 -5.85
C VAL A 231 11.52 2.50 -4.33
N PRO A 232 12.51 3.04 -3.63
CA PRO A 232 13.92 3.18 -4.02
C PRO A 232 14.59 1.84 -4.33
N LEU A 233 15.72 1.85 -5.04
CA LEU A 233 16.38 0.62 -5.51
C LEU A 233 17.01 -0.18 -4.34
N LEU A 234 17.07 -1.51 -4.50
CA LEU A 234 17.73 -2.41 -3.54
C LEU A 234 19.20 -2.06 -3.29
N VAL A 235 19.92 -1.62 -4.33
CA VAL A 235 21.34 -1.21 -4.23
C VAL A 235 21.54 0.02 -3.35
N MET A 236 20.48 0.77 -3.05
CA MET A 236 20.49 1.91 -2.12
C MET A 236 20.22 1.47 -0.67
N GLY A 237 20.18 0.17 -0.38
CA GLY A 237 19.95 -0.37 0.96
C GLY A 237 18.47 -0.51 1.36
N TYR A 238 17.54 -0.26 0.43
CA TYR A 238 16.11 -0.39 0.69
C TYR A 238 15.59 -1.78 0.41
N VAL A 239 14.72 -2.29 1.29
CA VAL A 239 14.03 -3.57 1.10
C VAL A 239 12.56 -3.46 1.49
N HIS A 240 11.73 -4.39 1.03
CA HIS A 240 10.30 -4.41 1.33
C HIS A 240 9.98 -5.10 2.64
N THR A 241 8.82 -4.74 3.23
CA THR A 241 8.15 -5.59 4.22
C THR A 241 7.56 -6.83 3.52
N SER A 242 7.47 -7.93 4.26
CA SER A 242 6.94 -9.23 3.79
C SER A 242 5.60 -9.52 4.49
N PRO A 243 4.72 -10.32 3.84
CA PRO A 243 4.78 -10.81 2.46
C PRO A 243 4.29 -9.80 1.40
N GLU A 244 4.51 -10.12 0.12
CA GLU A 244 3.89 -9.47 -1.02
C GLU A 244 2.64 -10.24 -1.45
N TYR A 245 1.54 -9.54 -1.63
CA TYR A 245 0.31 -10.03 -2.27
C TYR A 245 0.25 -9.44 -3.68
N TYR A 246 0.81 -10.15 -4.64
CA TYR A 246 0.94 -9.70 -6.02
C TYR A 246 -0.32 -10.04 -6.82
N ILE A 247 -0.94 -9.03 -7.44
CA ILE A 247 -2.06 -9.17 -8.36
C ILE A 247 -1.52 -9.33 -9.77
N ASN A 248 -1.60 -10.55 -10.31
CA ASN A 248 -1.18 -10.89 -11.67
C ASN A 248 -2.34 -10.74 -12.66
N LYS A 249 -2.82 -9.51 -12.83
CA LYS A 249 -3.94 -9.18 -13.69
C LYS A 249 -3.74 -7.79 -14.30
N LYS A 250 -4.19 -7.60 -15.54
CA LYS A 250 -4.12 -6.30 -16.24
C LYS A 250 -5.04 -5.26 -15.58
N ASN A 251 -4.73 -3.98 -15.83
CA ASN A 251 -5.53 -2.84 -15.39
C ASN A 251 -7.01 -3.01 -15.79
N LYS A 252 -7.92 -2.57 -14.93
CA LYS A 252 -9.38 -2.55 -15.13
C LYS A 252 -10.05 -3.93 -15.30
N ALA A 253 -9.30 -5.02 -15.19
CA ALA A 253 -9.87 -6.37 -15.20
C ALA A 253 -10.45 -6.73 -13.82
N ALA A 254 -11.51 -7.55 -13.82
CA ALA A 254 -12.03 -8.11 -12.58
C ALA A 254 -10.99 -9.02 -11.93
N ILE A 255 -10.73 -8.79 -10.64
CA ILE A 255 -9.73 -9.53 -9.85
C ILE A 255 -10.46 -10.57 -9.02
N THR A 256 -9.95 -11.80 -9.05
CA THR A 256 -10.42 -12.94 -8.27
C THR A 256 -9.30 -13.44 -7.35
N GLU A 257 -9.62 -14.39 -6.46
CA GLU A 257 -8.67 -15.00 -5.53
C GLU A 257 -7.49 -15.67 -6.25
N SER A 258 -7.76 -16.28 -7.40
CA SER A 258 -6.77 -16.99 -8.20
C SER A 258 -5.79 -16.07 -8.94
N ASP A 259 -6.04 -14.77 -9.00
CA ASP A 259 -5.15 -13.79 -9.61
C ASP A 259 -4.01 -13.34 -8.67
N PHE A 260 -4.04 -13.80 -7.41
CA PHE A 260 -3.00 -13.48 -6.44
C PHE A 260 -1.86 -14.48 -6.42
N GLN A 261 -0.67 -13.96 -6.14
CA GLN A 261 0.50 -14.73 -5.74
C GLN A 261 1.01 -14.16 -4.41
N VAL A 262 1.13 -15.01 -3.39
CA VAL A 262 1.72 -14.62 -2.10
C VAL A 262 3.20 -14.96 -2.12
N ILE A 263 4.04 -13.95 -1.94
CA ILE A 263 5.49 -14.04 -2.07
C ILE A 263 6.13 -13.63 -0.76
N GLU A 264 6.77 -14.59 -0.11
CA GLU A 264 7.51 -14.38 1.12
C GLU A 264 8.90 -13.80 0.87
N GLY A 265 9.38 -13.03 1.84
CA GLY A 265 10.70 -12.41 1.84
C GLY A 265 10.68 -10.93 1.46
N SER A 266 11.68 -10.22 1.96
CA SER A 266 11.81 -8.76 1.78
C SER A 266 12.64 -8.37 0.55
N VAL A 267 13.37 -9.32 -0.02
CA VAL A 267 14.16 -9.15 -1.25
C VAL A 267 13.66 -10.14 -2.29
N ASN A 268 13.19 -9.64 -3.40
CA ASN A 268 12.74 -10.44 -4.53
C ASN A 268 13.07 -9.70 -5.83
N LEU A 269 13.67 -10.40 -6.79
CA LEU A 269 14.07 -9.85 -8.09
C LEU A 269 13.32 -10.44 -9.27
N PHE A 270 12.76 -11.66 -9.11
CA PHE A 270 12.27 -12.47 -10.24
C PHE A 270 10.84 -12.95 -10.07
N LYS A 271 10.13 -12.50 -9.02
CA LYS A 271 8.73 -12.87 -8.76
C LYS A 271 7.88 -11.63 -8.55
N GLY A 272 6.57 -11.77 -8.74
CA GLY A 272 5.60 -10.73 -8.49
C GLY A 272 5.87 -9.46 -9.29
N ASN A 273 5.68 -8.32 -8.67
CA ASN A 273 5.88 -7.03 -9.31
C ASN A 273 7.34 -6.79 -9.76
N ALA A 274 8.32 -7.33 -9.05
CA ALA A 274 9.73 -7.15 -9.37
C ALA A 274 10.18 -7.88 -10.66
N ALA A 275 9.43 -8.86 -11.14
CA ALA A 275 9.77 -9.65 -12.33
C ALA A 275 9.59 -8.90 -13.66
N TRP A 276 8.88 -7.79 -13.67
CA TRP A 276 8.61 -7.04 -14.90
C TRP A 276 9.83 -6.22 -15.36
N LEU A 277 10.14 -6.30 -16.65
CA LEU A 277 11.17 -5.46 -17.29
C LEU A 277 10.62 -4.08 -17.65
N LEU A 278 9.39 -4.03 -18.18
CA LEU A 278 8.70 -2.80 -18.53
C LEU A 278 7.64 -2.50 -17.48
N THR A 279 7.48 -1.23 -17.16
CA THR A 279 6.50 -0.74 -16.18
C THR A 279 5.47 0.17 -16.82
N ASP A 280 4.31 0.28 -16.17
CA ASP A 280 3.20 1.13 -16.59
C ASP A 280 2.61 1.85 -15.38
N ILE A 281 2.59 3.16 -15.41
CA ILE A 281 2.05 3.99 -14.32
C ILE A 281 0.53 3.79 -14.15
N GLU A 282 -0.18 3.38 -15.19
CA GLU A 282 -1.61 3.07 -15.06
C GLU A 282 -1.85 1.84 -14.16
N ALA A 283 -0.88 0.92 -14.07
CA ALA A 283 -0.95 -0.18 -13.11
C ALA A 283 -0.86 0.32 -11.66
N HIS A 284 -0.17 1.44 -11.41
CA HIS A 284 -0.12 2.10 -10.11
C HIS A 284 -1.45 2.75 -9.73
N ARG A 285 -2.16 3.29 -10.72
CA ARG A 285 -3.44 3.98 -10.51
C ARG A 285 -4.61 3.02 -10.28
N TRP A 286 -4.41 1.71 -10.48
CA TRP A 286 -5.47 0.70 -10.42
C TRP A 286 -5.20 -0.39 -9.37
N TYR A 287 -5.99 -0.39 -8.31
CA TYR A 287 -6.02 -1.45 -7.28
C TYR A 287 -7.48 -1.75 -6.91
N PHE A 288 -8.12 -2.73 -7.61
CA PHE A 288 -9.56 -3.05 -7.56
C PHE A 288 -10.48 -1.93 -8.07
N THR A 289 -10.09 -0.71 -7.91
CA THR A 289 -10.75 0.51 -8.38
C THR A 289 -9.69 1.49 -8.89
N GLN A 290 -10.12 2.55 -9.55
CA GLN A 290 -9.25 3.69 -9.85
C GLN A 290 -8.96 4.45 -8.55
N MET A 291 -7.77 4.27 -8.01
CA MET A 291 -7.37 4.81 -6.71
C MET A 291 -7.34 6.34 -6.66
N TYR A 292 -7.13 6.96 -7.80
CA TYR A 292 -6.68 8.33 -7.95
C TYR A 292 -7.76 9.29 -8.46
N THR A 293 -8.99 8.82 -8.65
CA THR A 293 -10.07 9.57 -9.33
C THR A 293 -10.39 10.91 -8.66
N CYS A 294 -10.34 10.97 -7.34
CA CYS A 294 -10.60 12.22 -6.61
C CYS A 294 -9.46 13.24 -6.77
N ALA A 295 -8.21 12.79 -6.96
CA ALA A 295 -7.07 13.67 -7.25
C ALA A 295 -7.15 14.23 -8.67
N ASP A 296 -7.44 13.37 -9.64
CA ASP A 296 -7.57 13.75 -11.06
C ASP A 296 -8.67 14.81 -11.27
N SER A 297 -9.77 14.73 -10.53
CA SER A 297 -10.86 15.71 -10.64
C SER A 297 -10.50 17.11 -10.15
N LYS A 298 -9.53 17.22 -9.23
CA LYS A 298 -9.00 18.52 -8.79
C LYS A 298 -8.06 19.09 -9.84
N GLN A 299 -7.16 18.28 -10.38
CA GLN A 299 -6.22 18.68 -11.41
C GLN A 299 -6.94 19.12 -12.70
N LYS A 300 -8.00 18.40 -13.12
CA LYS A 300 -8.85 18.80 -14.24
C LYS A 300 -9.49 20.16 -14.02
N ARG A 301 -10.06 20.42 -12.85
CA ARG A 301 -10.70 21.72 -12.53
C ARG A 301 -9.69 22.86 -12.48
N GLU A 302 -8.45 22.61 -12.03
CA GLU A 302 -7.37 23.62 -12.05
C GLU A 302 -6.94 23.95 -13.48
N VAL A 303 -6.84 22.97 -14.37
CA VAL A 303 -6.52 23.17 -15.80
C VAL A 303 -7.67 23.89 -16.51
N GLU A 304 -8.92 23.48 -16.31
CA GLU A 304 -10.10 24.15 -16.88
C GLU A 304 -10.23 25.60 -16.37
N ALA A 305 -9.89 25.86 -15.10
CA ALA A 305 -9.88 27.23 -14.55
C ALA A 305 -8.77 28.10 -15.18
N LEU A 306 -7.60 27.54 -15.44
CA LEU A 306 -6.49 28.25 -16.09
C LEU A 306 -6.79 28.51 -17.58
N GLU A 307 -7.36 27.53 -18.28
CA GLU A 307 -7.80 27.71 -19.68
C GLU A 307 -8.94 28.75 -19.79
N GLY A 308 -9.87 28.78 -18.82
CA GLY A 308 -10.90 29.80 -18.73
C GLY A 308 -10.37 31.21 -18.49
N LEU A 309 -9.29 31.37 -17.71
CA LEU A 309 -8.62 32.66 -17.49
C LEU A 309 -7.86 33.15 -18.74
N ASP A 310 -7.24 32.25 -19.50
CA ASP A 310 -6.56 32.59 -20.75
C ASP A 310 -7.53 33.04 -21.86
N ILE A 311 -8.78 32.56 -21.85
CA ILE A 311 -9.83 33.03 -22.77
C ILE A 311 -10.30 34.43 -22.42
N VAL A 312 -10.43 34.75 -21.13
CA VAL A 312 -10.86 36.08 -20.68
C VAL A 312 -9.77 37.14 -20.85
N ALA A 313 -8.50 36.73 -20.85
CA ALA A 313 -7.36 37.66 -21.08
C ALA A 313 -7.11 37.99 -22.57
N ARG A 314 -7.87 37.39 -23.51
CA ARG A 314 -7.76 37.61 -24.97
C ARG A 314 -8.90 38.45 -25.55
N PHE A 315 -9.78 38.97 -24.72
CA PHE A 315 -10.81 39.94 -25.07
C PHE A 315 -10.59 41.24 -24.25
#